data_6c201640f9feb9326d4dc95d58a57beb
#
_entry.id   6c201640f9feb9326d4dc95d58a57beb
#
_cell.length_a   1.000
_cell.length_b   1.000
_cell.length_c   1.000
_cell.angle_alpha   90.00
_cell.angle_beta   90.00
_cell.angle_gamma   90.00
#
_symmetry.space_group_name_H-M   'P 1'
#
loop_
_entity.id
_entity.type
_entity.pdbx_description
1 polymer ?
#
loop_
_entity_poly.entity_id
_entity_poly.type
_entity_poly.pdbx_seq_one_letter_code
_entity_poly.pdbx_strand_id
1 'polypeptide(L)'
;MGTKVILGIIGAIVLIAIVLGLSVVGPYNTLVRLDQAVQAQWAQVENVYQRRADLVPNLVETVKGASNFEKDTLTAVTEARAKVGQVTPGAMQNIVNDPATFQRFQQAQDGLSSALSRLMVVAERYPELKATQNFRDLQVQLEGTENRIAVERMRFNESAQAFNTQRESFPTVFIAGFFGQKFQPKVYFKAQTGAEKAPAVKF
;
A
#
# COMPACT_ATOMS: atom_id res chain seq x y z
N MET A 1 -57.81 -31.50 2.65
CA MET A 1 -57.08 -30.58 1.74
C MET A 1 -55.94 -29.84 2.43
N GLY A 2 -55.97 -29.58 3.74
CA GLY A 2 -54.96 -28.79 4.44
C GLY A 2 -53.53 -29.36 4.47
N THR A 3 -53.38 -30.67 4.74
CA THR A 3 -52.03 -31.26 4.97
C THR A 3 -51.16 -31.31 3.72
N LYS A 4 -51.73 -31.59 2.54
CA LYS A 4 -51.02 -31.58 1.26
C LYS A 4 -50.58 -30.17 0.85
N VAL A 5 -51.39 -29.17 1.14
CA VAL A 5 -51.09 -27.75 0.88
C VAL A 5 -49.94 -27.28 1.82
N ILE A 6 -50.01 -27.63 3.11
CA ILE A 6 -48.98 -27.31 4.10
C ILE A 6 -47.63 -27.95 3.71
N LEU A 7 -47.63 -29.22 3.32
CA LEU A 7 -46.41 -29.90 2.85
C LEU A 7 -45.81 -29.25 1.59
N GLY A 8 -46.70 -28.81 0.65
CA GLY A 8 -46.27 -28.07 -0.54
C GLY A 8 -45.61 -26.71 -0.21
N ILE A 9 -46.20 -25.97 0.73
CA ILE A 9 -45.65 -24.69 1.19
C ILE A 9 -44.30 -24.90 1.89
N ILE A 10 -44.16 -25.91 2.77
CA ILE A 10 -42.91 -26.23 3.42
C ILE A 10 -41.85 -26.62 2.38
N GLY A 11 -42.20 -27.46 1.40
CA GLY A 11 -41.28 -27.83 0.32
C GLY A 11 -40.79 -26.63 -0.49
N ALA A 12 -41.71 -25.70 -0.81
CA ALA A 12 -41.34 -24.46 -1.51
C ALA A 12 -40.41 -23.57 -0.68
N ILE A 13 -40.66 -23.41 0.62
CA ILE A 13 -39.80 -22.64 1.53
C ILE A 13 -38.39 -23.25 1.61
N VAL A 14 -38.30 -24.58 1.75
CA VAL A 14 -36.99 -25.28 1.80
C VAL A 14 -36.27 -25.11 0.48
N LEU A 15 -36.94 -25.23 -0.65
CA LEU A 15 -36.33 -25.05 -1.96
C LEU A 15 -35.78 -23.60 -2.14
N ILE A 16 -36.57 -22.61 -1.75
CA ILE A 16 -36.14 -21.19 -1.76
C ILE A 16 -34.94 -20.99 -0.84
N ALA A 17 -34.96 -21.57 0.35
CA ALA A 17 -33.84 -21.45 1.28
C ALA A 17 -32.52 -22.06 0.74
N ILE A 18 -32.65 -23.22 0.03
CA ILE A 18 -31.50 -23.87 -0.64
C ILE A 18 -30.96 -22.97 -1.75
N VAL A 19 -31.84 -22.45 -2.62
CA VAL A 19 -31.48 -21.57 -3.74
C VAL A 19 -30.78 -20.29 -3.20
N LEU A 20 -31.34 -19.66 -2.17
CA LEU A 20 -30.75 -18.50 -1.54
C LEU A 20 -29.37 -18.83 -0.91
N GLY A 21 -29.27 -19.97 -0.21
CA GLY A 21 -28.01 -20.42 0.36
C GLY A 21 -26.91 -20.62 -0.70
N LEU A 22 -27.25 -21.28 -1.80
CA LEU A 22 -26.30 -21.49 -2.91
C LEU A 22 -25.92 -20.17 -3.60
N SER A 23 -26.85 -19.22 -3.68
CA SER A 23 -26.61 -17.89 -4.27
C SER A 23 -25.62 -17.03 -3.46
N VAL A 24 -25.42 -17.31 -2.17
CA VAL A 24 -24.49 -16.59 -1.30
C VAL A 24 -23.07 -17.11 -1.43
N VAL A 25 -22.89 -18.41 -1.66
CA VAL A 25 -21.55 -19.06 -1.64
C VAL A 25 -20.62 -18.49 -2.71
N GLY A 26 -21.09 -18.31 -3.92
CA GLY A 26 -20.28 -17.78 -5.03
C GLY A 26 -19.71 -16.38 -4.76
N PRO A 27 -20.58 -15.38 -4.51
CA PRO A 27 -20.13 -14.02 -4.19
C PRO A 27 -19.27 -13.94 -2.92
N TYR A 28 -19.58 -14.72 -1.88
CA TYR A 28 -18.76 -14.78 -0.68
C TYR A 28 -17.32 -15.26 -0.97
N ASN A 29 -17.18 -16.37 -1.68
CA ASN A 29 -15.88 -16.91 -2.07
C ASN A 29 -15.11 -15.95 -2.99
N THR A 30 -15.81 -15.21 -3.84
CA THR A 30 -15.19 -14.17 -4.67
C THR A 30 -14.64 -13.03 -3.82
N LEU A 31 -15.39 -12.54 -2.82
CA LEU A 31 -14.88 -11.54 -1.89
C LEU A 31 -13.67 -12.03 -1.10
N VAL A 32 -13.72 -13.27 -0.61
CA VAL A 32 -12.55 -13.86 0.09
C VAL A 32 -11.32 -13.91 -0.82
N ARG A 33 -11.48 -14.34 -2.07
CA ARG A 33 -10.38 -14.40 -3.04
C ARG A 33 -9.80 -13.01 -3.34
N LEU A 34 -10.66 -12.01 -3.53
CA LEU A 34 -10.23 -10.63 -3.80
C LEU A 34 -9.57 -10.00 -2.56
N ASP A 35 -10.07 -10.28 -1.36
CA ASP A 35 -9.44 -9.84 -0.11
C ASP A 35 -8.02 -10.41 0.03
N GLN A 36 -7.85 -11.70 -0.24
CA GLN A 36 -6.53 -12.35 -0.24
C GLN A 36 -5.61 -11.76 -1.31
N ALA A 37 -6.12 -11.39 -2.48
CA ALA A 37 -5.34 -10.73 -3.53
C ALA A 37 -4.84 -9.33 -3.07
N VAL A 38 -5.68 -8.56 -2.37
CA VAL A 38 -5.27 -7.27 -1.79
C VAL A 38 -4.17 -7.47 -0.73
N GLN A 39 -4.31 -8.46 0.16
CA GLN A 39 -3.30 -8.76 1.18
C GLN A 39 -1.96 -9.20 0.54
N ALA A 40 -2.02 -10.05 -0.47
CA ALA A 40 -0.82 -10.49 -1.19
C ALA A 40 -0.11 -9.31 -1.89
N GLN A 41 -0.88 -8.40 -2.49
CA GLN A 41 -0.32 -7.21 -3.14
C GLN A 41 0.23 -6.21 -2.12
N TRP A 42 -0.43 -6.09 -0.94
CA TRP A 42 0.11 -5.29 0.15
C TRP A 42 1.47 -5.79 0.62
N ALA A 43 1.66 -7.11 0.75
CA ALA A 43 2.95 -7.68 1.10
C ALA A 43 4.06 -7.33 0.09
N GLN A 44 3.74 -7.20 -1.21
CA GLN A 44 4.72 -6.73 -2.21
C GLN A 44 5.08 -5.25 -1.97
N VAL A 45 4.08 -4.42 -1.65
CA VAL A 45 4.31 -3.02 -1.27
C VAL A 45 5.24 -2.93 -0.05
N GLU A 46 4.98 -3.70 1.00
CA GLU A 46 5.83 -3.75 2.20
C GLU A 46 7.27 -4.14 1.86
N ASN A 47 7.46 -5.17 1.04
CA ASN A 47 8.79 -5.65 0.64
C ASN A 47 9.62 -4.57 -0.05
N VAL A 48 9.02 -3.79 -0.96
CA VAL A 48 9.76 -2.73 -1.67
C VAL A 48 10.06 -1.53 -0.75
N TYR A 49 9.16 -1.20 0.16
CA TYR A 49 9.41 -0.16 1.17
C TYR A 49 10.48 -0.59 2.18
N GLN A 50 10.46 -1.86 2.62
CA GLN A 50 11.50 -2.41 3.48
C GLN A 50 12.87 -2.34 2.78
N ARG A 51 12.94 -2.77 1.51
CA ARG A 51 14.18 -2.67 0.73
C ARG A 51 14.72 -1.24 0.69
N ARG A 52 13.85 -0.23 0.50
CA ARG A 52 14.26 1.17 0.55
C ARG A 52 14.82 1.55 1.91
N ALA A 53 14.14 1.19 2.99
CA ALA A 53 14.57 1.48 4.36
C ALA A 53 15.93 0.83 4.69
N ASP A 54 16.21 -0.34 4.12
CA ASP A 54 17.47 -1.07 4.32
C ASP A 54 18.65 -0.47 3.54
N LEU A 55 18.40 0.26 2.46
CA LEU A 55 19.43 0.99 1.71
C LEU A 55 19.89 2.28 2.44
N VAL A 56 19.02 2.87 3.27
CA VAL A 56 19.31 4.16 3.94
C VAL A 56 20.55 4.14 4.81
N PRO A 57 20.80 3.16 5.70
CA PRO A 57 22.02 3.12 6.50
C PRO A 57 23.28 3.09 5.65
N ASN A 58 23.32 2.28 4.61
CA ASN A 58 24.47 2.18 3.71
C ASN A 58 24.74 3.50 2.99
N LEU A 59 23.68 4.19 2.56
CA LEU A 59 23.79 5.51 1.95
C LEU A 59 24.32 6.54 2.93
N VAL A 60 23.80 6.58 4.16
CA VAL A 60 24.26 7.51 5.21
C VAL A 60 25.73 7.28 5.54
N GLU A 61 26.18 6.03 5.68
CA GLU A 61 27.60 5.71 5.96
C GLU A 61 28.51 6.09 4.77
N THR A 62 28.07 5.84 3.54
CA THR A 62 28.83 6.22 2.34
C THR A 62 29.00 7.75 2.26
N VAL A 63 27.94 8.51 2.56
CA VAL A 63 27.96 9.97 2.51
C VAL A 63 28.74 10.58 3.67
N LYS A 64 28.72 9.99 4.87
CA LYS A 64 29.55 10.41 6.01
C LYS A 64 31.05 10.36 5.70
N GLY A 65 31.48 9.49 4.77
CA GLY A 65 32.86 9.41 4.34
C GLY A 65 33.34 10.62 3.54
N ALA A 66 32.43 11.44 3.01
CA ALA A 66 32.77 12.69 2.32
C ALA A 66 33.09 13.80 3.34
N SER A 67 34.25 14.44 3.18
CA SER A 67 34.68 15.54 4.05
C SER A 67 33.67 16.70 3.96
N ASN A 68 33.23 17.19 5.13
CA ASN A 68 32.34 18.35 5.27
C ASN A 68 30.91 18.18 4.70
N PHE A 69 30.37 16.97 4.58
CA PHE A 69 28.98 16.81 4.19
C PHE A 69 28.02 17.41 5.23
N GLU A 70 26.91 17.98 4.76
CA GLU A 70 25.93 18.66 5.61
C GLU A 70 25.29 17.73 6.65
N LYS A 71 25.58 17.96 7.92
CA LYS A 71 25.10 17.17 9.06
C LYS A 71 23.57 17.14 9.15
N ASP A 72 22.94 18.29 8.87
CA ASP A 72 21.48 18.44 8.95
C ASP A 72 20.75 17.56 7.93
N THR A 73 21.31 17.41 6.73
CA THR A 73 20.75 16.54 5.69
C THR A 73 20.82 15.06 6.11
N LEU A 74 21.94 14.62 6.70
CA LEU A 74 22.08 13.25 7.23
C LEU A 74 21.13 12.98 8.39
N THR A 75 21.00 13.95 9.29
CA THR A 75 20.07 13.86 10.42
C THR A 75 18.63 13.74 9.93
N ALA A 76 18.20 14.57 8.98
CA ALA A 76 16.86 14.53 8.41
C ALA A 76 16.52 13.17 7.78
N VAL A 77 17.46 12.54 7.06
CA VAL A 77 17.27 11.20 6.48
C VAL A 77 17.14 10.12 7.57
N THR A 78 17.99 10.20 8.61
CA THR A 78 17.99 9.25 9.73
C THR A 78 16.68 9.34 10.52
N GLU A 79 16.21 10.56 10.81
CA GLU A 79 14.94 10.81 11.49
C GLU A 79 13.73 10.35 10.66
N ALA A 80 13.74 10.63 9.35
CA ALA A 80 12.67 10.17 8.46
C ALA A 80 12.60 8.64 8.43
N ARG A 81 13.76 7.96 8.38
CA ARG A 81 13.81 6.50 8.49
C ARG A 81 13.26 5.99 9.83
N ALA A 82 13.61 6.63 10.93
CA ALA A 82 13.11 6.26 12.26
C ALA A 82 11.58 6.39 12.34
N LYS A 83 10.99 7.45 11.75
CA LYS A 83 9.53 7.63 11.67
C LYS A 83 8.86 6.51 10.89
N VAL A 84 9.44 6.06 9.78
CA VAL A 84 8.96 4.90 9.03
C VAL A 84 8.94 3.65 9.93
N GLY A 85 10.01 3.39 10.67
CA GLY A 85 10.11 2.26 11.59
C GLY A 85 9.07 2.27 12.72
N GLN A 86 8.62 3.45 13.16
CA GLN A 86 7.60 3.59 14.21
C GLN A 86 6.18 3.23 13.74
N VAL A 87 5.89 3.39 12.45
CA VAL A 87 4.54 3.08 11.91
C VAL A 87 4.39 1.59 11.59
N THR A 88 5.51 0.87 11.46
CA THR A 88 5.54 -0.50 10.91
C THR A 88 5.20 -1.63 11.89
N PRO A 89 5.62 -1.66 13.17
CA PRO A 89 5.34 -2.80 14.05
C PRO A 89 3.91 -2.80 14.59
N GLY A 90 3.11 -3.81 14.24
CA GLY A 90 1.80 -4.09 14.83
C GLY A 90 0.59 -3.38 14.21
N ALA A 91 0.77 -2.26 13.51
CA ALA A 91 -0.31 -1.56 12.80
C ALA A 91 -0.67 -2.23 11.45
N MET A 92 0.14 -3.18 10.99
CA MET A 92 0.08 -3.72 9.62
C MET A 92 -1.03 -4.75 9.38
N GLN A 93 -1.52 -5.45 10.42
CA GLN A 93 -2.50 -6.53 10.21
C GLN A 93 -3.82 -6.07 9.59
N ASN A 94 -4.18 -4.78 9.74
CA ASN A 94 -5.42 -4.22 9.21
C ASN A 94 -5.23 -2.88 8.48
N ILE A 95 -4.01 -2.50 8.15
CA ILE A 95 -3.69 -1.19 7.58
C ILE A 95 -4.48 -0.90 6.30
N VAL A 96 -4.72 -1.91 5.48
CA VAL A 96 -5.48 -1.80 4.23
C VAL A 96 -6.97 -1.52 4.43
N ASN A 97 -7.46 -1.63 5.68
CA ASN A 97 -8.85 -1.36 6.07
C ASN A 97 -8.97 -0.13 6.98
N ASP A 98 -7.84 0.45 7.44
CA ASP A 98 -7.82 1.59 8.36
C ASP A 98 -7.26 2.85 7.65
N PRO A 99 -8.12 3.78 7.22
CA PRO A 99 -7.69 4.99 6.53
C PRO A 99 -6.71 5.85 7.33
N ALA A 100 -6.86 5.91 8.67
CA ALA A 100 -6.01 6.76 9.51
C ALA A 100 -4.59 6.18 9.63
N THR A 101 -4.47 4.88 9.84
CA THR A 101 -3.16 4.20 9.90
C THR A 101 -2.49 4.18 8.53
N PHE A 102 -3.25 3.94 7.46
CA PHE A 102 -2.74 3.99 6.09
C PHE A 102 -2.20 5.38 5.72
N GLN A 103 -2.93 6.43 6.09
CA GLN A 103 -2.48 7.81 5.84
C GLN A 103 -1.18 8.14 6.61
N ARG A 104 -1.06 7.72 7.87
CA ARG A 104 0.18 7.89 8.65
C ARG A 104 1.35 7.16 8.02
N PHE A 105 1.13 5.92 7.56
CA PHE A 105 2.12 5.16 6.81
C PHE A 105 2.55 5.91 5.55
N GLN A 106 1.60 6.36 4.72
CA GLN A 106 1.89 7.11 3.50
C GLN A 106 2.69 8.38 3.80
N GLN A 107 2.30 9.17 4.81
CA GLN A 107 3.02 10.39 5.21
C GLN A 107 4.47 10.11 5.66
N ALA A 108 4.68 9.04 6.43
CA ALA A 108 6.03 8.66 6.86
C ALA A 108 6.90 8.25 5.67
N GLN A 109 6.36 7.49 4.72
CA GLN A 109 7.05 7.07 3.51
C GLN A 109 7.35 8.26 2.57
N ASP A 110 6.42 9.19 2.40
CA ASP A 110 6.61 10.42 1.61
C ASP A 110 7.66 11.34 2.26
N GLY A 111 7.70 11.40 3.59
CA GLY A 111 8.75 12.09 4.34
C GLY A 111 10.15 11.53 4.08
N LEU A 112 10.28 10.21 4.05
CA LEU A 112 11.55 9.56 3.71
C LEU A 112 11.96 9.81 2.26
N SER A 113 11.02 9.72 1.29
CA SER A 113 11.30 10.06 -0.12
C SER A 113 11.80 11.49 -0.25
N SER A 114 11.18 12.45 0.43
CA SER A 114 11.57 13.86 0.41
C SER A 114 12.97 14.07 1.00
N ALA A 115 13.29 13.41 2.10
CA ALA A 115 14.59 13.49 2.74
C ALA A 115 15.70 12.90 1.85
N LEU A 116 15.45 11.75 1.21
CA LEU A 116 16.38 11.11 0.26
C LEU A 116 16.59 11.98 -0.98
N SER A 117 15.54 12.55 -1.54
CA SER A 117 15.64 13.48 -2.68
C SER A 117 16.51 14.70 -2.34
N ARG A 118 16.31 15.27 -1.15
CA ARG A 118 17.14 16.38 -0.67
C ARG A 118 18.61 15.98 -0.51
N LEU A 119 18.87 14.79 0.04
CA LEU A 119 20.23 14.27 0.17
C LEU A 119 20.89 14.13 -1.21
N MET A 120 20.18 13.64 -2.23
CA MET A 120 20.71 13.52 -3.60
C MET A 120 21.04 14.89 -4.20
N VAL A 121 20.19 15.90 -4.01
CA VAL A 121 20.45 17.28 -4.46
C VAL A 121 21.69 17.87 -3.75
N VAL A 122 21.84 17.63 -2.46
CA VAL A 122 23.04 18.10 -1.71
C VAL A 122 24.30 17.38 -2.20
N ALA A 123 24.21 16.07 -2.46
CA ALA A 123 25.35 15.26 -2.95
C ALA A 123 25.89 15.76 -4.30
N GLU A 124 25.08 16.47 -5.12
CA GLU A 124 25.56 17.10 -6.37
C GLU A 124 26.70 18.10 -6.15
N ARG A 125 26.81 18.67 -4.95
CA ARG A 125 27.89 19.63 -4.58
C ARG A 125 29.20 18.97 -4.15
N TYR A 126 29.23 17.62 -4.13
CA TYR A 126 30.39 16.83 -3.68
C TYR A 126 30.86 15.88 -4.80
N PRO A 127 31.64 16.38 -5.78
CA PRO A 127 32.09 15.62 -6.95
C PRO A 127 32.87 14.34 -6.57
N GLU A 128 33.68 14.43 -5.50
CA GLU A 128 34.47 13.29 -4.98
C GLU A 128 33.55 12.16 -4.48
N LEU A 129 32.41 12.47 -3.84
CA LEU A 129 31.43 11.50 -3.41
C LEU A 129 30.77 10.82 -4.62
N LYS A 130 30.33 11.60 -5.59
CA LYS A 130 29.72 11.11 -6.84
C LYS A 130 30.69 10.25 -7.67
N ALA A 131 31.98 10.49 -7.57
CA ALA A 131 32.99 9.68 -8.22
C ALA A 131 33.16 8.28 -7.62
N THR A 132 32.71 8.06 -6.37
CA THR A 132 32.80 6.74 -5.72
C THR A 132 31.82 5.74 -6.34
N GLN A 133 32.30 4.51 -6.55
CA GLN A 133 31.45 3.43 -7.10
C GLN A 133 30.28 3.11 -6.16
N ASN A 134 30.56 3.05 -4.84
CA ASN A 134 29.56 2.72 -3.83
C ASN A 134 28.37 3.70 -3.84
N PHE A 135 28.64 4.99 -3.98
CA PHE A 135 27.55 5.99 -4.03
C PHE A 135 26.71 5.83 -5.30
N ARG A 136 27.33 5.64 -6.46
CA ARG A 136 26.62 5.42 -7.73
C ARG A 136 25.74 4.16 -7.67
N ASP A 137 26.28 3.07 -7.14
CA ASP A 137 25.52 1.81 -7.03
C ASP A 137 24.30 1.96 -6.10
N LEU A 138 24.46 2.67 -4.98
CA LEU A 138 23.36 2.97 -4.06
C LEU A 138 22.32 3.89 -4.69
N GLN A 139 22.76 4.91 -5.45
CA GLN A 139 21.84 5.79 -6.19
C GLN A 139 20.99 4.99 -7.18
N VAL A 140 21.61 4.15 -8.01
CA VAL A 140 20.89 3.29 -8.98
C VAL A 140 19.91 2.34 -8.27
N GLN A 141 20.31 1.77 -7.13
CA GLN A 141 19.44 0.90 -6.35
C GLN A 141 18.25 1.65 -5.75
N LEU A 142 18.45 2.89 -5.26
CA LEU A 142 17.37 3.73 -4.75
C LEU A 142 16.39 4.13 -5.85
N GLU A 143 16.89 4.61 -7.00
CA GLU A 143 16.06 4.97 -8.14
C GLU A 143 15.25 3.77 -8.65
N GLY A 144 15.89 2.61 -8.76
CA GLY A 144 15.21 1.36 -9.11
C GLY A 144 14.15 0.94 -8.09
N THR A 145 14.40 1.20 -6.80
CA THR A 145 13.44 0.90 -5.73
C THR A 145 12.26 1.86 -5.74
N GLU A 146 12.47 3.18 -5.98
CA GLU A 146 11.38 4.16 -6.13
C GLU A 146 10.47 3.82 -7.31
N ASN A 147 11.04 3.42 -8.44
CA ASN A 147 10.26 2.96 -9.60
C ASN A 147 9.42 1.71 -9.26
N ARG A 148 9.97 0.76 -8.52
CA ARG A 148 9.22 -0.42 -8.05
C ARG A 148 8.11 -0.05 -7.08
N ILE A 149 8.36 0.88 -6.14
CA ILE A 149 7.34 1.40 -5.23
C ILE A 149 6.16 1.96 -6.02
N ALA A 150 6.41 2.77 -7.04
CA ALA A 150 5.35 3.32 -7.89
C ALA A 150 4.51 2.22 -8.57
N VAL A 151 5.17 1.19 -9.11
CA VAL A 151 4.50 0.05 -9.76
C VAL A 151 3.67 -0.76 -8.75
N GLU A 152 4.23 -1.09 -7.57
CA GLU A 152 3.50 -1.89 -6.59
C GLU A 152 2.35 -1.11 -5.93
N ARG A 153 2.47 0.22 -5.77
CA ARG A 153 1.33 1.08 -5.37
C ARG A 153 0.21 1.04 -6.40
N MET A 154 0.52 1.10 -7.69
CA MET A 154 -0.47 0.99 -8.77
C MET A 154 -1.19 -0.37 -8.71
N ARG A 155 -0.44 -1.48 -8.63
CA ARG A 155 -1.00 -2.84 -8.55
C ARG A 155 -1.86 -3.04 -7.30
N PHE A 156 -1.43 -2.47 -6.17
CA PHE A 156 -2.23 -2.48 -4.95
C PHE A 156 -3.57 -1.75 -5.16
N ASN A 157 -3.55 -0.56 -5.75
CA ASN A 157 -4.75 0.20 -6.04
C ASN A 157 -5.70 -0.57 -6.99
N GLU A 158 -5.18 -1.25 -8.00
CA GLU A 158 -5.97 -2.11 -8.90
C GLU A 158 -6.64 -3.26 -8.13
N SER A 159 -5.90 -3.93 -7.25
CA SER A 159 -6.44 -5.01 -6.41
C SER A 159 -7.49 -4.50 -5.43
N ALA A 160 -7.25 -3.35 -4.80
CA ALA A 160 -8.20 -2.69 -3.90
C ALA A 160 -9.47 -2.26 -4.64
N GLN A 161 -9.33 -1.73 -5.86
CA GLN A 161 -10.45 -1.36 -6.72
C GLN A 161 -11.28 -2.58 -7.09
N ALA A 162 -10.67 -3.67 -7.52
CA ALA A 162 -11.36 -4.91 -7.87
C ALA A 162 -12.19 -5.43 -6.67
N PHE A 163 -11.61 -5.41 -5.46
CA PHE A 163 -12.32 -5.78 -4.24
C PHE A 163 -13.48 -4.84 -3.94
N ASN A 164 -13.25 -3.53 -3.92
CA ASN A 164 -14.28 -2.55 -3.58
C ASN A 164 -15.43 -2.56 -4.60
N THR A 165 -15.13 -2.68 -5.90
CA THR A 165 -16.14 -2.81 -6.95
C THR A 165 -16.99 -4.05 -6.74
N GLN A 166 -16.39 -5.22 -6.48
CA GLN A 166 -17.13 -6.45 -6.22
C GLN A 166 -17.97 -6.35 -4.95
N ARG A 167 -17.42 -5.72 -3.90
CA ARG A 167 -18.10 -5.49 -2.61
C ARG A 167 -19.38 -4.67 -2.77
N GLU A 168 -19.36 -3.68 -3.66
CA GLU A 168 -20.49 -2.77 -3.91
C GLU A 168 -21.46 -3.27 -4.98
N SER A 169 -21.08 -4.32 -5.72
CA SER A 169 -21.93 -4.91 -6.77
C SER A 169 -23.07 -5.73 -6.19
N PHE A 170 -24.25 -5.74 -6.91
CA PHE A 170 -25.35 -6.64 -6.59
C PHE A 170 -25.02 -8.07 -7.08
N PRO A 171 -25.36 -9.15 -6.33
CA PRO A 171 -25.96 -9.18 -5.00
C PRO A 171 -24.93 -9.11 -3.84
N THR A 172 -23.65 -8.98 -4.12
CA THR A 172 -22.53 -9.07 -3.17
C THR A 172 -22.60 -8.01 -2.07
N VAL A 173 -23.19 -6.84 -2.35
CA VAL A 173 -23.35 -5.74 -1.37
C VAL A 173 -24.11 -6.17 -0.11
N PHE A 174 -25.12 -7.04 -0.24
CA PHE A 174 -25.86 -7.57 0.92
C PHE A 174 -25.00 -8.53 1.75
N ILE A 175 -24.21 -9.34 1.08
CA ILE A 175 -23.28 -10.29 1.73
C ILE A 175 -22.17 -9.50 2.46
N ALA A 176 -21.58 -8.52 1.79
CA ALA A 176 -20.58 -7.65 2.39
C ALA A 176 -21.14 -6.87 3.60
N GLY A 177 -22.39 -6.42 3.54
CA GLY A 177 -23.08 -5.77 4.65
C GLY A 177 -23.29 -6.70 5.84
N PHE A 178 -23.72 -7.94 5.59
CA PHE A 178 -23.94 -8.94 6.63
C PHE A 178 -22.64 -9.34 7.36
N PHE A 179 -21.56 -9.52 6.61
CA PHE A 179 -20.23 -9.83 7.14
C PHE A 179 -19.36 -8.57 7.34
N GLY A 180 -19.95 -7.42 7.56
CA GLY A 180 -19.39 -6.08 7.51
C GLY A 180 -17.95 -5.91 8.04
N GLN A 181 -17.63 -6.47 9.22
CA GLN A 181 -16.26 -6.36 9.77
C GLN A 181 -15.21 -7.11 8.94
N LYS A 182 -15.59 -8.22 8.29
CA LYS A 182 -14.68 -9.02 7.48
C LYS A 182 -14.38 -8.38 6.13
N PHE A 183 -15.37 -7.75 5.52
CA PHE A 183 -15.28 -7.18 4.18
C PHE A 183 -15.36 -5.66 4.18
N GLN A 184 -14.54 -5.01 4.99
CA GLN A 184 -14.42 -3.55 5.00
C GLN A 184 -13.84 -3.04 3.68
N PRO A 185 -14.23 -1.82 3.23
CA PRO A 185 -13.67 -1.23 2.02
C PRO A 185 -12.16 -1.04 2.18
N LYS A 186 -11.43 -1.28 1.09
CA LYS A 186 -9.99 -1.11 1.04
C LYS A 186 -9.64 0.35 0.73
N VAL A 187 -8.57 0.82 1.34
CA VAL A 187 -8.01 2.15 1.08
C VAL A 187 -7.18 2.17 -0.20
N TYR A 188 -6.87 3.37 -0.70
CA TYR A 188 -6.03 3.58 -1.88
C TYR A 188 -4.85 4.48 -1.57
N PHE A 189 -3.73 4.23 -2.22
CA PHE A 189 -2.68 5.23 -2.32
C PHE A 189 -3.18 6.41 -3.13
N LYS A 190 -3.00 7.61 -2.60
CA LYS A 190 -3.31 8.86 -3.29
C LYS A 190 -2.02 9.45 -3.87
N ALA A 191 -2.16 10.22 -4.95
CA ALA A 191 -1.07 11.05 -5.45
C ALA A 191 -0.64 12.06 -4.38
N GLN A 192 0.63 12.43 -4.37
CA GLN A 192 1.12 13.49 -3.47
C GLN A 192 0.40 14.80 -3.81
N THR A 193 0.04 15.54 -2.76
CA THR A 193 -0.58 16.87 -2.91
C THR A 193 0.37 17.78 -3.71
N GLY A 194 -0.09 18.30 -4.82
CA GLY A 194 0.72 19.14 -5.72
C GLY A 194 1.30 18.42 -6.94
N ALA A 195 1.20 17.09 -7.04
CA ALA A 195 1.60 16.34 -8.26
C ALA A 195 0.73 16.68 -9.49
N GLU A 196 -0.40 17.36 -9.28
CA GLU A 196 -1.30 17.82 -10.34
C GLU A 196 -0.74 19.01 -11.14
N LYS A 197 0.26 19.71 -10.60
CA LYS A 197 0.90 20.84 -11.30
C LYS A 197 2.18 20.36 -11.95
N ALA A 198 2.17 20.28 -13.27
CA ALA A 198 3.40 20.07 -14.03
C ALA A 198 4.41 21.15 -13.64
N PRO A 199 5.70 20.82 -13.42
CA PRO A 199 6.71 21.82 -13.16
C PRO A 199 6.77 22.80 -14.33
N ALA A 200 6.64 24.11 -14.03
CA ALA A 200 6.79 25.14 -15.06
C ALA A 200 8.25 25.15 -15.53
N VAL A 201 8.48 24.66 -16.74
CA VAL A 201 9.78 24.78 -17.39
C VAL A 201 9.94 26.26 -17.78
N LYS A 202 10.81 26.99 -17.06
CA LYS A 202 11.26 28.30 -17.47
C LYS A 202 12.53 28.10 -18.29
N PHE A 203 12.48 28.45 -19.55
CA PHE A 203 13.63 28.56 -20.43
C PHE A 203 14.34 29.90 -20.18
#